data_a202a3880eff5d92fd44b2c018c7f466
#
_entry.id   a202a3880eff5d92fd44b2c018c7f466
#
_cell.length_a   1.000
_cell.length_b   1.000
_cell.length_c   1.000
_cell.angle_alpha   90.00
_cell.angle_beta   90.00
_cell.angle_gamma   90.00
#
_symmetry.space_group_name_H-M   'P 1'
#
loop_
_entity.id
_entity.type
_entity.pdbx_description
1 polymer ?
#
loop_
_entity_poly.entity_id
_entity_poly.type
_entity_poly.pdbx_seq_one_letter_code
_entity_poly.pdbx_strand_id
1 'polypeptide(L)'
;MIEVAEGNDKQPKEGTYEDSLIIQGSKGTPRKTDERRIEYIKEFQSPDELYQGLISHVRKYHPSDDISMIDKAYKVACEAHKNQTRKSGEPYIIHPLCVAIILADLELDKETIVAGLLHDVVEDTVLTNEELREQFGPDVELLVDGVTKLEQLKYTGDATPDRTASKEDLQAENLRKMFLAMAKDIRVILIKLADRLHNMRTLKYKSPESQKRIARETLDIYSPLAERLGISKIKVELDDLSLKYLEPEAYYD
;
A
#
# COMPACT_ATOMS: atom_id res chain seq x y z
N MET A 1 -26.27 -59.45 -7.89
CA MET A 1 -26.04 -58.57 -9.06
C MET A 1 -26.30 -57.18 -8.60
N ILE A 2 -25.24 -56.43 -8.29
CA ILE A 2 -25.28 -55.01 -7.94
C ILE A 2 -24.40 -54.31 -8.95
N GLU A 3 -25.01 -53.48 -9.80
CA GLU A 3 -24.37 -52.69 -10.81
C GLU A 3 -23.56 -51.57 -10.15
N VAL A 4 -22.26 -51.46 -10.50
CA VAL A 4 -21.37 -50.40 -10.08
C VAL A 4 -21.46 -49.31 -11.14
N ALA A 5 -21.98 -48.14 -10.77
CA ALA A 5 -21.99 -46.95 -11.62
C ALA A 5 -20.61 -46.27 -11.60
N GLU A 6 -20.00 -46.18 -12.76
CA GLU A 6 -18.75 -45.46 -13.00
C GLU A 6 -18.95 -43.92 -12.78
N GLY A 7 -18.22 -43.38 -11.85
CA GLY A 7 -18.13 -41.95 -11.60
C GLY A 7 -17.25 -41.26 -12.64
N ASN A 8 -17.85 -40.32 -13.35
CA ASN A 8 -17.24 -39.52 -14.40
C ASN A 8 -16.45 -38.38 -13.73
N ASP A 9 -15.14 -38.53 -13.66
CA ASP A 9 -14.17 -37.54 -13.15
C ASP A 9 -14.01 -36.42 -14.20
N LYS A 10 -14.75 -35.32 -14.05
CA LYS A 10 -14.53 -34.10 -14.84
C LYS A 10 -13.61 -33.18 -14.05
N GLN A 11 -12.34 -33.16 -14.43
CA GLN A 11 -11.40 -32.09 -14.11
C GLN A 11 -11.97 -30.72 -14.53
N PRO A 12 -11.85 -29.67 -13.71
CA PRO A 12 -12.21 -28.32 -14.14
C PRO A 12 -11.20 -27.84 -15.19
N LYS A 13 -11.72 -27.40 -16.34
CA LYS A 13 -10.94 -26.78 -17.39
C LYS A 13 -10.36 -25.46 -16.86
N GLU A 14 -9.06 -25.27 -17.06
CA GLU A 14 -8.38 -23.97 -16.95
C GLU A 14 -9.13 -22.92 -17.80
N GLY A 15 -9.86 -22.05 -17.13
CA GLY A 15 -10.44 -20.86 -17.73
C GLY A 15 -9.39 -19.76 -17.77
N THR A 16 -8.90 -19.44 -18.94
CA THR A 16 -8.06 -18.26 -19.19
C THR A 16 -8.85 -17.00 -18.83
N TYR A 17 -8.34 -16.24 -17.88
CA TYR A 17 -8.95 -15.01 -17.35
C TYR A 17 -8.85 -13.79 -18.28
N GLU A 18 -8.71 -13.99 -19.59
CA GLU A 18 -8.59 -12.89 -20.54
C GLU A 18 -9.93 -12.30 -21.03
N ASP A 19 -11.07 -12.95 -20.75
CA ASP A 19 -12.36 -12.56 -21.38
C ASP A 19 -13.27 -11.64 -20.55
N SER A 20 -12.85 -11.14 -19.37
CA SER A 20 -13.73 -10.32 -18.53
C SER A 20 -13.49 -8.80 -18.59
N LEU A 21 -12.69 -8.30 -19.52
CA LEU A 21 -12.38 -6.87 -19.67
C LEU A 21 -12.86 -6.25 -21.00
N ILE A 22 -13.83 -6.85 -21.67
CA ILE A 22 -14.50 -6.18 -22.80
C ILE A 22 -15.80 -5.56 -22.30
N ILE A 23 -15.70 -4.39 -21.67
CA ILE A 23 -16.83 -3.47 -21.60
C ILE A 23 -16.81 -2.68 -22.93
N GLN A 24 -17.75 -3.00 -23.81
CA GLN A 24 -18.05 -2.16 -24.97
C GLN A 24 -18.58 -0.80 -24.48
N GLY A 25 -17.78 0.24 -24.64
CA GLY A 25 -18.17 1.60 -24.33
C GLY A 25 -17.24 2.60 -25.01
N SER A 26 -17.74 3.24 -26.07
CA SER A 26 -17.34 4.48 -26.75
C SER A 26 -15.87 4.60 -27.21
N LYS A 27 -15.72 4.89 -28.51
CA LYS A 27 -14.48 5.22 -29.20
C LYS A 27 -13.94 6.61 -28.77
N GLY A 28 -13.40 6.69 -27.57
CA GLY A 28 -12.52 7.79 -27.20
C GLY A 28 -11.08 7.38 -27.47
N THR A 29 -10.33 8.19 -28.22
CA THR A 29 -8.87 8.02 -28.37
C THR A 29 -8.22 8.03 -27.01
N PRO A 30 -7.42 7.01 -26.62
CA PRO A 30 -6.74 7.03 -25.33
C PRO A 30 -5.83 8.27 -25.27
N ARG A 31 -6.01 9.10 -24.24
CA ARG A 31 -5.07 10.18 -23.92
C ARG A 31 -3.68 9.54 -23.80
N LYS A 32 -2.67 10.10 -24.51
CA LYS A 32 -1.26 9.71 -24.33
C LYS A 32 -0.94 9.72 -22.85
N THR A 33 -0.84 8.54 -22.27
CA THR A 33 -0.42 8.35 -20.90
C THR A 33 1.01 8.89 -20.78
N ASP A 34 1.17 9.88 -19.94
CA ASP A 34 2.47 10.50 -19.66
C ASP A 34 3.47 9.39 -19.23
N GLU A 35 4.63 9.31 -19.86
CA GLU A 35 5.70 8.35 -19.56
C GLU A 35 6.24 8.46 -18.12
N ARG A 36 5.73 9.42 -17.34
CA ARG A 36 6.02 9.67 -15.93
C ARG A 36 5.13 8.91 -14.95
N ARG A 37 4.24 8.01 -15.41
CA ARG A 37 3.46 7.15 -14.50
C ARG A 37 4.37 6.11 -13.87
N ILE A 38 4.27 5.98 -12.54
CA ILE A 38 4.81 4.83 -11.81
C ILE A 38 4.20 3.58 -12.45
N GLU A 39 5.04 2.63 -12.90
CA GLU A 39 4.55 1.38 -13.48
C GLU A 39 3.58 0.71 -12.50
N TYR A 40 2.36 0.42 -12.96
CA TYR A 40 1.40 -0.32 -12.16
C TYR A 40 1.96 -1.72 -11.89
N ILE A 41 2.17 -2.05 -10.63
CA ILE A 41 2.53 -3.39 -10.22
C ILE A 41 1.32 -4.28 -10.56
N LYS A 42 1.54 -5.31 -11.38
CA LYS A 42 0.48 -6.26 -11.75
C LYS A 42 -0.05 -6.93 -10.49
N GLU A 43 -1.36 -6.86 -10.27
CA GLU A 43 -2.04 -7.35 -9.06
C GLU A 43 -1.84 -8.86 -8.77
N PHE A 44 -1.21 -9.61 -9.66
CA PHE A 44 -1.07 -11.06 -9.58
C PHE A 44 0.36 -11.56 -9.74
N GLN A 45 1.37 -10.72 -9.46
CA GLN A 45 2.74 -11.23 -9.36
C GLN A 45 2.92 -12.01 -8.06
N SER A 46 3.67 -13.10 -8.12
CA SER A 46 4.01 -13.87 -6.92
C SER A 46 4.87 -13.02 -5.96
N PRO A 47 4.81 -13.28 -4.64
CA PRO A 47 5.69 -12.61 -3.68
C PRO A 47 7.17 -12.67 -4.07
N ASP A 48 7.62 -13.80 -4.62
CA ASP A 48 9.00 -13.98 -5.06
C ASP A 48 9.36 -13.10 -6.26
N GLU A 49 8.47 -12.97 -7.25
CA GLU A 49 8.67 -12.07 -8.40
C GLU A 49 8.73 -10.62 -7.96
N LEU A 50 7.83 -10.19 -7.07
CA LEU A 50 7.83 -8.83 -6.50
C LEU A 50 9.13 -8.57 -5.71
N TYR A 51 9.57 -9.54 -4.91
CA TYR A 51 10.82 -9.42 -4.16
C TYR A 51 12.04 -9.30 -5.09
N GLN A 52 12.14 -10.12 -6.12
CA GLN A 52 13.23 -10.02 -7.13
C GLN A 52 13.17 -8.68 -7.87
N GLY A 53 11.98 -8.19 -8.19
CA GLY A 53 11.77 -6.85 -8.74
C GLY A 53 12.29 -5.75 -7.82
N LEU A 54 11.94 -5.79 -6.54
CA LEU A 54 12.42 -4.86 -5.51
C LEU A 54 13.96 -4.84 -5.45
N ILE A 55 14.58 -6.01 -5.33
CA ILE A 55 16.06 -6.13 -5.26
C ILE A 55 16.73 -5.60 -6.52
N SER A 56 16.18 -5.96 -7.69
CA SER A 56 16.70 -5.44 -8.98
C SER A 56 16.61 -3.92 -9.05
N HIS A 57 15.55 -3.33 -8.50
CA HIS A 57 15.34 -1.88 -8.47
C HIS A 57 16.32 -1.21 -7.51
N VAL A 58 16.42 -1.66 -6.27
CA VAL A 58 17.34 -1.11 -5.26
C VAL A 58 18.78 -1.13 -5.75
N ARG A 59 19.23 -2.22 -6.38
CA ARG A 59 20.59 -2.33 -6.93
C ARG A 59 20.94 -1.31 -8.03
N LYS A 60 19.96 -0.71 -8.69
CA LYS A 60 20.21 0.30 -9.73
C LYS A 60 20.69 1.63 -9.18
N TYR A 61 20.24 2.02 -7.99
CA TYR A 61 20.55 3.34 -7.42
C TYR A 61 21.32 3.28 -6.11
N HIS A 62 21.24 2.17 -5.37
CA HIS A 62 21.91 2.08 -4.07
C HIS A 62 23.41 1.84 -4.24
N PRO A 63 24.30 2.61 -3.55
CA PRO A 63 25.74 2.54 -3.74
C PRO A 63 26.37 1.24 -3.22
N SER A 64 25.67 0.47 -2.39
CA SER A 64 26.13 -0.80 -1.84
C SER A 64 25.29 -1.97 -2.37
N ASP A 65 25.96 -3.03 -2.83
CA ASP A 65 25.30 -4.29 -3.22
C ASP A 65 24.79 -5.12 -2.02
N ASP A 66 25.06 -4.68 -0.79
CA ASP A 66 24.61 -5.37 0.42
C ASP A 66 23.12 -5.16 0.64
N ILE A 67 22.36 -6.19 0.32
CA ILE A 67 20.89 -6.28 0.51
C ILE A 67 20.48 -7.12 1.73
N SER A 68 21.46 -7.53 2.57
CA SER A 68 21.21 -8.48 3.66
C SER A 68 20.12 -8.03 4.62
N MET A 69 20.04 -6.71 4.90
CA MET A 69 19.00 -6.14 5.76
C MET A 69 17.62 -6.23 5.11
N ILE A 70 17.50 -5.97 3.81
CA ILE A 70 16.25 -6.08 3.04
C ILE A 70 15.80 -7.53 2.97
N ASP A 71 16.71 -8.47 2.69
CA ASP A 71 16.44 -9.91 2.66
C ASP A 71 15.95 -10.42 4.02
N LYS A 72 16.59 -9.99 5.11
CA LYS A 72 16.15 -10.30 6.46
C LYS A 72 14.75 -9.75 6.75
N ALA A 73 14.48 -8.49 6.39
CA ALA A 73 13.17 -7.85 6.59
C ALA A 73 12.06 -8.57 5.81
N TYR A 74 12.32 -8.96 4.57
CA TYR A 74 11.37 -9.74 3.77
C TYR A 74 11.02 -11.06 4.43
N LYS A 75 12.03 -11.82 4.92
CA LYS A 75 11.81 -13.09 5.63
C LYS A 75 10.99 -12.92 6.90
N VAL A 76 11.29 -11.88 7.70
CA VAL A 76 10.53 -11.56 8.91
C VAL A 76 9.10 -11.18 8.57
N ALA A 77 8.87 -10.33 7.58
CA ALA A 77 7.52 -9.96 7.14
C ALA A 77 6.73 -11.17 6.61
N CYS A 78 7.36 -12.06 5.82
CA CYS A 78 6.73 -13.30 5.34
C CYS A 78 6.27 -14.20 6.50
N GLU A 79 7.10 -14.42 7.50
CA GLU A 79 6.75 -15.25 8.64
C GLU A 79 5.67 -14.60 9.52
N ALA A 80 5.78 -13.29 9.76
CA ALA A 80 4.82 -12.52 10.54
C ALA A 80 3.41 -12.54 9.93
N HIS A 81 3.29 -12.44 8.61
CA HIS A 81 2.02 -12.41 7.88
C HIS A 81 1.62 -13.74 7.22
N LYS A 82 2.27 -14.84 7.56
CA LYS A 82 2.15 -16.15 6.90
C LYS A 82 0.72 -16.66 6.72
N ASN A 83 -0.14 -16.40 7.70
CA ASN A 83 -1.54 -16.89 7.69
C ASN A 83 -2.55 -15.78 7.39
N GLN A 84 -2.09 -14.62 6.94
CA GLN A 84 -2.93 -13.47 6.67
C GLN A 84 -3.16 -13.31 5.17
N THR A 85 -4.40 -12.98 4.81
CA THR A 85 -4.81 -12.64 3.45
C THR A 85 -5.50 -11.31 3.41
N ARG A 86 -5.35 -10.56 2.31
CA ARG A 86 -6.08 -9.33 2.08
C ARG A 86 -7.53 -9.61 1.64
N LYS A 87 -8.37 -8.57 1.61
CA LYS A 87 -9.75 -8.67 1.11
C LYS A 87 -9.83 -9.07 -0.37
N SER A 88 -8.76 -8.87 -1.14
CA SER A 88 -8.57 -9.35 -2.51
C SER A 88 -8.37 -10.86 -2.62
N GLY A 89 -8.08 -11.55 -1.48
CA GLY A 89 -7.76 -12.98 -1.43
C GLY A 89 -6.27 -13.30 -1.59
N GLU A 90 -5.43 -12.31 -1.89
CA GLU A 90 -3.98 -12.47 -2.02
C GLU A 90 -3.26 -12.58 -0.66
N PRO A 91 -2.08 -13.23 -0.58
CA PRO A 91 -1.25 -13.23 0.62
C PRO A 91 -0.92 -11.81 1.08
N TYR A 92 -0.99 -11.56 2.40
CA TYR A 92 -0.78 -10.22 2.95
C TYR A 92 0.57 -9.61 2.60
N ILE A 93 1.62 -10.43 2.50
CA ILE A 93 3.01 -10.01 2.18
C ILE A 93 3.13 -9.20 0.88
N ILE A 94 2.18 -9.36 -0.06
CA ILE A 94 2.15 -8.59 -1.31
C ILE A 94 2.04 -7.09 -1.02
N HIS A 95 1.29 -6.70 0.03
CA HIS A 95 1.14 -5.30 0.39
C HIS A 95 2.45 -4.64 0.81
N PRO A 96 3.18 -5.10 1.84
CA PRO A 96 4.45 -4.48 2.22
C PRO A 96 5.51 -4.56 1.12
N LEU A 97 5.50 -5.59 0.27
CA LEU A 97 6.37 -5.64 -0.91
C LEU A 97 6.05 -4.49 -1.90
N CYS A 98 4.78 -4.27 -2.20
CA CYS A 98 4.36 -3.18 -3.08
C CYS A 98 4.69 -1.81 -2.48
N VAL A 99 4.53 -1.63 -1.16
CA VAL A 99 4.95 -0.42 -0.45
C VAL A 99 6.45 -0.20 -0.60
N ALA A 100 7.26 -1.23 -0.35
CA ALA A 100 8.72 -1.16 -0.49
C ALA A 100 9.15 -0.84 -1.94
N ILE A 101 8.46 -1.37 -2.96
CA ILE A 101 8.73 -1.05 -4.37
C ILE A 101 8.40 0.42 -4.66
N ILE A 102 7.29 0.95 -4.16
CA ILE A 102 6.95 2.38 -4.32
C ILE A 102 8.04 3.27 -3.69
N LEU A 103 8.56 2.88 -2.52
CA LEU A 103 9.66 3.60 -1.87
C LEU A 103 10.97 3.48 -2.65
N ALA A 104 11.25 2.32 -3.26
CA ALA A 104 12.38 2.13 -4.15
C ALA A 104 12.27 2.96 -5.44
N ASP A 105 11.07 3.15 -5.98
CA ASP A 105 10.79 4.05 -7.12
C ASP A 105 11.07 5.54 -6.80
N LEU A 106 11.12 5.88 -5.52
CA LEU A 106 11.55 7.18 -5.01
C LEU A 106 13.05 7.22 -4.66
N GLU A 107 13.78 6.15 -4.93
CA GLU A 107 15.23 5.99 -4.67
C GLU A 107 15.63 6.25 -3.20
N LEU A 108 14.79 5.80 -2.24
CA LEU A 108 15.00 6.00 -0.81
C LEU A 108 16.05 5.02 -0.24
N ASP A 109 16.57 5.37 0.94
CA ASP A 109 17.60 4.58 1.64
C ASP A 109 17.09 3.19 2.10
N LYS A 110 18.02 2.29 2.42
CA LYS A 110 17.73 0.90 2.81
C LYS A 110 16.85 0.82 4.05
N GLU A 111 17.10 1.67 5.02
CA GLU A 111 16.35 1.73 6.28
C GLU A 111 14.87 2.05 6.00
N THR A 112 14.59 2.96 5.07
CA THR A 112 13.22 3.30 4.65
C THR A 112 12.56 2.15 3.90
N ILE A 113 13.28 1.46 3.00
CA ILE A 113 12.77 0.26 2.30
C ILE A 113 12.44 -0.85 3.31
N VAL A 114 13.34 -1.11 4.26
CA VAL A 114 13.15 -2.09 5.34
C VAL A 114 11.97 -1.73 6.22
N ALA A 115 11.85 -0.45 6.61
CA ALA A 115 10.70 0.02 7.37
C ALA A 115 9.38 -0.12 6.58
N GLY A 116 9.40 0.09 5.26
CA GLY A 116 8.26 -0.17 4.38
C GLY A 116 7.85 -1.64 4.33
N LEU A 117 8.81 -2.58 4.37
CA LEU A 117 8.52 -4.02 4.47
C LEU A 117 7.94 -4.43 5.83
N LEU A 118 8.27 -3.69 6.90
CA LEU A 118 7.94 -4.04 8.28
C LEU A 118 6.87 -3.13 8.90
N HIS A 119 6.30 -2.18 8.16
CA HIS A 119 5.46 -1.11 8.72
C HIS A 119 4.21 -1.61 9.46
N ASP A 120 3.62 -2.73 9.02
CA ASP A 120 2.44 -3.35 9.64
C ASP A 120 2.79 -4.45 10.64
N VAL A 121 4.07 -4.87 10.74
CA VAL A 121 4.45 -6.05 11.52
C VAL A 121 4.20 -5.87 13.01
N VAL A 122 4.47 -4.68 13.56
CA VAL A 122 4.24 -4.38 14.99
C VAL A 122 2.75 -4.26 15.31
N GLU A 123 1.95 -3.75 14.36
CA GLU A 123 0.51 -3.55 14.59
C GLU A 123 -0.28 -4.85 14.43
N ASP A 124 0.04 -5.62 13.40
CA ASP A 124 -0.74 -6.79 12.99
C ASP A 124 -0.20 -8.12 13.50
N THR A 125 0.95 -8.13 14.22
CA THR A 125 1.58 -9.37 14.68
C THR A 125 2.12 -9.25 16.12
N VAL A 126 2.85 -10.28 16.56
CA VAL A 126 3.41 -10.34 17.92
C VAL A 126 4.81 -9.70 18.04
N LEU A 127 5.39 -9.19 16.96
CA LEU A 127 6.72 -8.59 16.98
C LEU A 127 6.68 -7.22 17.68
N THR A 128 7.63 -7.01 18.60
CA THR A 128 7.69 -5.76 19.37
C THR A 128 8.68 -4.75 18.79
N ASN A 129 8.56 -3.48 19.19
CA ASN A 129 9.51 -2.43 18.82
C ASN A 129 10.93 -2.73 19.32
N GLU A 130 11.07 -3.35 20.50
CA GLU A 130 12.35 -3.75 21.07
C GLU A 130 13.05 -4.80 20.18
N GLU A 131 12.30 -5.82 19.73
CA GLU A 131 12.81 -6.85 18.82
C GLU A 131 13.18 -6.29 17.45
N LEU A 132 12.40 -5.32 16.92
CA LEU A 132 12.77 -4.61 15.71
C LEU A 132 14.09 -3.85 15.87
N ARG A 133 14.26 -3.13 16.98
CA ARG A 133 15.47 -2.38 17.28
C ARG A 133 16.70 -3.28 17.39
N GLU A 134 16.56 -4.43 18.04
CA GLU A 134 17.64 -5.42 18.14
C GLU A 134 18.03 -6.02 16.79
N GLN A 135 17.03 -6.26 15.93
CA GLN A 135 17.22 -6.94 14.65
C GLN A 135 17.65 -6.04 13.52
N PHE A 136 17.14 -4.80 13.45
CA PHE A 136 17.27 -3.89 12.32
C PHE A 136 17.86 -2.52 12.67
N GLY A 137 18.10 -2.27 13.95
CA GLY A 137 18.66 -1.02 14.43
C GLY A 137 17.62 0.05 14.79
N PRO A 138 18.09 1.15 15.42
CA PRO A 138 17.21 2.19 15.96
C PRO A 138 16.49 3.00 14.87
N ASP A 139 17.07 3.16 13.68
CA ASP A 139 16.48 3.95 12.60
C ASP A 139 15.23 3.27 12.04
N VAL A 140 15.30 1.94 11.79
CA VAL A 140 14.14 1.17 11.33
C VAL A 140 13.04 1.13 12.38
N GLU A 141 13.39 0.89 13.65
CA GLU A 141 12.43 0.93 14.76
C GLU A 141 11.72 2.28 14.84
N LEU A 142 12.48 3.39 14.79
CA LEU A 142 11.92 4.74 14.84
C LEU A 142 10.91 4.99 13.68
N LEU A 143 11.24 4.52 12.49
CA LEU A 143 10.38 4.69 11.30
C LEU A 143 9.09 3.88 11.44
N VAL A 144 9.19 2.60 11.82
CA VAL A 144 8.02 1.72 12.01
C VAL A 144 7.14 2.22 13.15
N ASP A 145 7.70 2.55 14.32
CA ASP A 145 6.98 3.14 15.44
C ASP A 145 6.27 4.45 15.04
N GLY A 146 6.93 5.27 14.23
CA GLY A 146 6.34 6.51 13.70
C GLY A 146 5.12 6.26 12.83
N VAL A 147 5.18 5.28 11.92
CA VAL A 147 4.05 4.89 11.05
C VAL A 147 2.90 4.31 11.88
N THR A 148 3.18 3.37 12.79
CA THR A 148 2.19 2.77 13.69
C THR A 148 1.46 3.82 14.52
N LYS A 149 2.19 4.77 15.12
CA LYS A 149 1.60 5.88 15.89
C LYS A 149 0.69 6.75 15.04
N LEU A 150 1.04 7.03 13.78
CA LEU A 150 0.16 7.76 12.87
C LEU A 150 -1.14 7.00 12.57
N GLU A 151 -1.10 5.66 12.54
CA GLU A 151 -2.28 4.82 12.30
C GLU A 151 -3.20 4.80 13.52
N GLN A 152 -2.65 4.52 14.70
CA GLN A 152 -3.41 4.49 15.98
C GLN A 152 -4.13 5.80 16.26
N LEU A 153 -3.59 6.94 15.82
CA LEU A 153 -4.22 8.25 16.02
C LEU A 153 -5.52 8.41 15.20
N LYS A 154 -5.73 7.61 14.15
CA LYS A 154 -7.01 7.54 13.43
C LYS A 154 -8.08 6.81 14.25
N TYR A 155 -7.69 5.78 15.00
CA TYR A 155 -8.61 4.97 15.79
C TYR A 155 -9.02 5.65 17.10
N THR A 156 -8.17 6.46 17.72
CA THR A 156 -8.49 7.17 18.98
C THR A 156 -9.47 8.34 18.77
N GLY A 157 -9.64 8.84 17.54
CA GLY A 157 -10.72 9.80 17.20
C GLY A 157 -12.13 9.23 17.34
N ASP A 158 -12.29 7.89 17.35
CA ASP A 158 -13.56 7.20 17.55
C ASP A 158 -13.89 6.90 19.04
N ALA A 159 -12.92 7.02 19.95
CA ALA A 159 -13.06 6.49 21.32
C ALA A 159 -13.78 7.42 22.33
N THR A 160 -13.87 8.72 22.09
CA THR A 160 -14.79 9.64 22.76
C THR A 160 -15.11 10.79 21.80
N PRO A 161 -16.21 10.72 21.04
CA PRO A 161 -16.64 11.91 20.37
C PRO A 161 -17.16 12.85 21.47
N ASP A 162 -16.35 13.84 21.80
CA ASP A 162 -16.96 15.08 22.26
C ASP A 162 -17.92 15.48 21.14
N ARG A 163 -19.22 15.35 21.41
CA ARG A 163 -20.31 15.54 20.44
C ARG A 163 -20.33 16.93 19.79
N THR A 164 -19.27 17.72 20.03
CA THR A 164 -19.09 19.11 19.60
C THR A 164 -17.94 19.29 18.59
N ALA A 165 -17.04 18.31 18.40
CA ALA A 165 -15.93 18.45 17.45
C ALA A 165 -16.45 18.36 16.00
N SER A 166 -16.18 19.39 15.22
CA SER A 166 -16.53 19.41 13.80
C SER A 166 -15.62 18.46 12.99
N LYS A 167 -16.07 18.05 11.79
CA LYS A 167 -15.24 17.26 10.87
C LYS A 167 -13.93 17.99 10.54
N GLU A 168 -13.95 19.30 10.51
CA GLU A 168 -12.80 20.17 10.26
C GLU A 168 -11.78 20.13 11.41
N ASP A 169 -12.26 20.10 12.67
CA ASP A 169 -11.39 19.96 13.84
C ASP A 169 -10.63 18.63 13.85
N LEU A 170 -11.30 17.53 13.47
CA LEU A 170 -10.69 16.21 13.34
C LEU A 170 -9.64 16.17 12.22
N GLN A 171 -9.92 16.81 11.08
CA GLN A 171 -8.95 16.92 9.99
C GLN A 171 -7.73 17.75 10.38
N ALA A 172 -7.93 18.88 11.07
CA ALA A 172 -6.86 19.75 11.56
C ALA A 172 -5.95 18.99 12.56
N GLU A 173 -6.54 18.22 13.47
CA GLU A 173 -5.79 17.43 14.44
C GLU A 173 -4.99 16.30 13.75
N ASN A 174 -5.55 15.63 12.75
CA ASN A 174 -4.83 14.62 11.96
C ASN A 174 -3.64 15.24 11.20
N LEU A 175 -3.84 16.38 10.56
CA LEU A 175 -2.76 17.13 9.91
C LEU A 175 -1.68 17.54 10.90
N ARG A 176 -2.05 18.06 12.07
CA ARG A 176 -1.10 18.43 13.13
C ARG A 176 -0.23 17.25 13.55
N LYS A 177 -0.83 16.08 13.75
CA LYS A 177 -0.11 14.85 14.13
C LYS A 177 0.84 14.39 13.04
N MET A 178 0.43 14.47 11.77
CA MET A 178 1.31 14.22 10.63
C MET A 178 2.50 15.17 10.60
N PHE A 179 2.30 16.47 10.83
CA PHE A 179 3.39 17.44 10.92
C PHE A 179 4.34 17.17 12.09
N LEU A 180 3.84 16.71 13.23
CA LEU A 180 4.68 16.33 14.36
C LEU A 180 5.52 15.07 14.06
N ALA A 181 4.98 14.11 13.33
CA ALA A 181 5.74 12.94 12.87
C ALA A 181 6.82 13.35 11.85
N MET A 182 6.48 14.23 10.88
CA MET A 182 7.44 14.80 9.93
C MET A 182 8.59 15.55 10.61
N ALA A 183 8.31 16.24 11.71
CA ALA A 183 9.33 16.98 12.46
C ALA A 183 10.36 16.05 13.13
N LYS A 184 10.01 14.77 13.35
CA LYS A 184 10.93 13.74 13.85
C LYS A 184 11.73 13.12 12.72
N ASP A 185 11.06 12.60 11.71
CA ASP A 185 11.67 12.03 10.51
C ASP A 185 10.66 12.07 9.34
N ILE A 186 11.03 12.75 8.27
CA ILE A 186 10.17 12.89 7.07
C ILE A 186 9.87 11.54 6.41
N ARG A 187 10.78 10.55 6.56
CA ARG A 187 10.63 9.23 5.97
C ARG A 187 9.38 8.50 6.44
N VAL A 188 8.91 8.77 7.68
CA VAL A 188 7.64 8.26 8.22
C VAL A 188 6.46 8.61 7.31
N ILE A 189 6.42 9.85 6.82
CA ILE A 189 5.34 10.30 5.91
C ILE A 189 5.52 9.72 4.51
N LEU A 190 6.77 9.52 4.04
CA LEU A 190 7.02 8.88 2.75
C LEU A 190 6.51 7.43 2.75
N ILE A 191 6.77 6.68 3.82
CA ILE A 191 6.23 5.32 4.00
C ILE A 191 4.70 5.37 4.02
N LYS A 192 4.10 6.32 4.76
CA LYS A 192 2.63 6.43 4.83
C LYS A 192 1.98 6.83 3.50
N LEU A 193 2.64 7.66 2.70
CA LEU A 193 2.20 7.99 1.33
C LEU A 193 2.27 6.76 0.40
N ALA A 194 3.33 5.96 0.50
CA ALA A 194 3.45 4.72 -0.27
C ALA A 194 2.40 3.68 0.12
N ASP A 195 2.13 3.49 1.42
CA ASP A 195 1.05 2.67 1.95
C ASP A 195 -0.32 3.16 1.43
N ARG A 196 -0.60 4.46 1.55
CA ARG A 196 -1.85 5.05 1.04
C ARG A 196 -2.00 4.82 -0.46
N LEU A 197 -0.96 5.00 -1.25
CA LEU A 197 -0.99 4.79 -2.69
C LEU A 197 -1.32 3.33 -3.03
N HIS A 198 -0.66 2.36 -2.38
CA HIS A 198 -0.98 0.94 -2.61
C HIS A 198 -2.42 0.60 -2.17
N ASN A 199 -2.89 1.14 -1.05
CA ASN A 199 -4.27 0.98 -0.60
C ASN A 199 -5.29 1.59 -1.59
N MET A 200 -4.97 2.70 -2.26
CA MET A 200 -5.79 3.29 -3.31
C MET A 200 -5.82 2.43 -4.58
N ARG A 201 -4.70 1.83 -4.99
CA ARG A 201 -4.63 0.89 -6.12
C ARG A 201 -5.52 -0.33 -5.92
N THR A 202 -5.64 -0.81 -4.67
CA THR A 202 -6.45 -1.99 -4.31
C THR A 202 -7.83 -1.64 -3.73
N LEU A 203 -8.29 -0.40 -3.87
CA LEU A 203 -9.50 0.10 -3.21
C LEU A 203 -10.78 -0.55 -3.73
N LYS A 204 -10.77 -1.12 -4.93
CA LYS A 204 -11.91 -1.82 -5.56
C LYS A 204 -12.47 -2.99 -4.73
N TYR A 205 -11.67 -3.57 -3.85
CA TYR A 205 -12.09 -4.70 -2.99
C TYR A 205 -12.78 -4.25 -1.68
N LYS A 206 -12.98 -2.95 -1.47
CA LYS A 206 -13.71 -2.41 -0.32
C LYS A 206 -15.16 -2.07 -0.70
N SER A 207 -16.03 -1.89 0.30
CA SER A 207 -17.42 -1.46 0.05
C SER A 207 -17.48 -0.06 -0.58
N PRO A 208 -18.54 0.26 -1.37
CA PRO A 208 -18.66 1.57 -2.03
C PRO A 208 -18.58 2.76 -1.06
N GLU A 209 -19.16 2.65 0.15
CA GLU A 209 -19.07 3.69 1.18
C GLU A 209 -17.62 3.87 1.65
N SER A 210 -16.91 2.76 1.88
CA SER A 210 -15.49 2.79 2.26
C SER A 210 -14.62 3.37 1.15
N GLN A 211 -14.91 3.03 -0.12
CA GLN A 211 -14.22 3.58 -1.28
C GLN A 211 -14.33 5.10 -1.32
N LYS A 212 -15.54 5.65 -1.24
CA LYS A 212 -15.78 7.09 -1.26
C LYS A 212 -15.14 7.81 -0.07
N ARG A 213 -15.24 7.24 1.14
CA ARG A 213 -14.63 7.81 2.35
C ARG A 213 -13.11 7.88 2.23
N ILE A 214 -12.47 6.78 1.82
CA ILE A 214 -11.01 6.68 1.69
C ILE A 214 -10.51 7.60 0.56
N ALA A 215 -11.22 7.64 -0.58
CA ALA A 215 -10.88 8.53 -1.68
C ALA A 215 -10.97 10.02 -1.28
N ARG A 216 -12.03 10.40 -0.53
CA ARG A 216 -12.17 11.76 0.00
C ARG A 216 -11.03 12.12 0.95
N GLU A 217 -10.75 11.26 1.93
CA GLU A 217 -9.62 11.45 2.85
C GLU A 217 -8.28 11.59 2.12
N THR A 218 -8.11 10.83 1.02
CA THR A 218 -6.90 10.89 0.21
C THR A 218 -6.73 12.25 -0.47
N LEU A 219 -7.79 12.79 -1.07
CA LEU A 219 -7.77 14.14 -1.67
C LEU A 219 -7.62 15.25 -0.64
N ASP A 220 -8.27 15.11 0.52
CA ASP A 220 -8.30 16.17 1.53
C ASP A 220 -6.96 16.27 2.29
N ILE A 221 -6.23 15.15 2.43
CA ILE A 221 -5.06 15.07 3.31
C ILE A 221 -3.79 14.64 2.56
N TYR A 222 -3.81 13.45 1.91
CA TYR A 222 -2.59 12.80 1.41
C TYR A 222 -2.08 13.43 0.11
N SER A 223 -2.96 13.81 -0.80
CA SER A 223 -2.57 14.45 -2.06
C SER A 223 -1.93 15.82 -1.82
N PRO A 224 -2.51 16.75 -1.01
CA PRO A 224 -1.85 18.00 -0.65
C PRO A 224 -0.53 17.80 0.09
N LEU A 225 -0.40 16.74 0.87
CA LEU A 225 0.84 16.43 1.57
C LEU A 225 1.94 16.00 0.59
N ALA A 226 1.62 15.11 -0.37
CA ALA A 226 2.53 14.71 -1.44
C ALA A 226 2.97 15.92 -2.30
N GLU A 227 2.06 16.85 -2.58
CA GLU A 227 2.35 18.09 -3.30
C GLU A 227 3.35 18.96 -2.54
N ARG A 228 3.14 19.20 -1.24
CA ARG A 228 4.06 19.99 -0.39
C ARG A 228 5.45 19.39 -0.29
N LEU A 229 5.55 18.05 -0.35
CA LEU A 229 6.81 17.33 -0.35
C LEU A 229 7.46 17.26 -1.74
N GLY A 230 6.81 17.77 -2.79
CA GLY A 230 7.32 17.76 -4.16
C GLY A 230 7.27 16.38 -4.82
N ILE A 231 6.50 15.41 -4.26
CA ILE A 231 6.43 14.03 -4.77
C ILE A 231 5.30 13.96 -5.81
N SER A 232 5.54 14.61 -6.96
CA SER A 232 4.53 14.77 -8.01
C SER A 232 4.01 13.44 -8.55
N LYS A 233 4.84 12.40 -8.63
CA LYS A 233 4.44 11.07 -9.09
C LYS A 233 3.31 10.50 -8.21
N ILE A 234 3.51 10.47 -6.90
CA ILE A 234 2.51 9.98 -5.94
C ILE A 234 1.27 10.87 -5.95
N LYS A 235 1.45 12.19 -5.94
CA LYS A 235 0.34 13.17 -5.94
C LYS A 235 -0.60 12.94 -7.11
N VAL A 236 -0.08 12.88 -8.33
CA VAL A 236 -0.89 12.72 -9.54
C VAL A 236 -1.68 11.41 -9.51
N GLU A 237 -1.04 10.31 -9.09
CA GLU A 237 -1.73 9.02 -9.03
C GLU A 237 -2.78 8.95 -7.91
N LEU A 238 -2.52 9.58 -6.75
CA LEU A 238 -3.52 9.70 -5.68
C LEU A 238 -4.74 10.49 -6.14
N ASP A 239 -4.55 11.59 -6.88
CA ASP A 239 -5.64 12.39 -7.43
C ASP A 239 -6.46 11.59 -8.46
N ASP A 240 -5.79 10.96 -9.42
CA ASP A 240 -6.43 10.14 -10.45
C ASP A 240 -7.27 9.01 -9.83
N LEU A 241 -6.68 8.26 -8.89
CA LEU A 241 -7.38 7.18 -8.20
C LEU A 241 -8.54 7.69 -7.34
N SER A 242 -8.39 8.86 -6.71
CA SER A 242 -9.47 9.45 -5.91
C SER A 242 -10.63 9.90 -6.79
N LEU A 243 -10.34 10.55 -7.93
CA LEU A 243 -11.35 10.97 -8.89
C LEU A 243 -12.16 9.77 -9.40
N LYS A 244 -11.49 8.65 -9.71
CA LYS A 244 -12.13 7.40 -10.16
C LYS A 244 -13.25 6.93 -9.22
N TYR A 245 -13.11 7.08 -7.90
CA TYR A 245 -14.09 6.63 -6.93
C TYR A 245 -15.08 7.71 -6.48
N LEU A 246 -14.74 8.98 -6.62
CA LEU A 246 -15.59 10.10 -6.22
C LEU A 246 -16.48 10.59 -7.35
N GLU A 247 -15.92 10.69 -8.55
CA GLU A 247 -16.56 11.23 -9.75
C GLU A 247 -16.31 10.29 -10.95
N PRO A 248 -16.84 9.05 -10.92
CA PRO A 248 -16.55 8.06 -11.95
C PRO A 248 -16.99 8.50 -13.35
N GLU A 249 -18.09 9.24 -13.47
CA GLU A 249 -18.54 9.78 -14.76
C GLU A 249 -17.47 10.70 -15.37
N ALA A 250 -16.97 11.66 -14.59
CA ALA A 250 -15.93 12.59 -15.03
C ALA A 250 -14.55 11.93 -15.25
N TYR A 251 -14.33 10.75 -14.64
CA TYR A 251 -13.08 10.01 -14.81
C TYR A 251 -13.02 9.25 -16.14
N TYR A 252 -14.18 8.74 -16.62
CA TYR A 252 -14.26 7.91 -17.83
C TYR A 252 -14.66 8.71 -19.10
N ASP A 253 -15.13 9.97 -18.99
CA ASP A 253 -15.39 10.89 -20.08
C ASP A 253 -14.07 11.51 -20.61
#